data_019ea92ccf25378c179f88d94c2a1220
#
_entry.id   019ea92ccf25378c179f88d94c2a1220
#
_cell.length_a   1.000
_cell.length_b   1.000
_cell.length_c   1.000
_cell.angle_alpha   90.00
_cell.angle_beta   90.00
_cell.angle_gamma   90.00
#
_symmetry.space_group_name_H-M   'P 1'
#
loop_
_entity.id
_entity.type
_entity.pdbx_description
1 polymer ?
#
loop_
_entity_poly.entity_id
_entity_poly.type
_entity_poly.pdbx_seq_one_letter_code
_entity_poly.pdbx_strand_id
1 'polypeptide(L)'
;MQQLRVYQSLWAMERRRPDGHEWTLEQKLAMIRDAGFDGAGVRFFDRDYAREVTAFLREHGMSWQAQCYPRSVDELKPIIEHVQEFGADHINLQADVRPYTLDECIPYIEGWRRLADDAGIALHIETHRDRMTTDLFFTLQLLDRFPDLRLTADLSHYVVGREFAWPISDENHALMHRIIDSAWGFHGRVASREQIQLQLAFPQHQQWLALFMQWWEYGFRSWRRRAPADGVLTFLCELGPPEYAMTGADGYELSDRWQEAGIMKDSVRALWQGCANEEVGQEARKEAAQKKTQVAAAA
;
A
#
# COMPACT_ATOMS: atom_id res chain seq x y z
N MET A 1 18.74 -9.27 1.72
CA MET A 1 17.51 -10.07 1.86
C MET A 1 16.32 -9.14 1.72
N GLN A 2 15.30 -9.52 0.94
CA GLN A 2 14.08 -8.73 0.76
C GLN A 2 13.36 -8.51 2.10
N GLN A 3 12.77 -7.34 2.28
CA GLN A 3 12.12 -6.92 3.51
C GLN A 3 10.69 -6.45 3.26
N LEU A 4 9.80 -6.67 4.24
CA LEU A 4 8.52 -5.98 4.34
C LEU A 4 8.64 -4.91 5.42
N ARG A 5 8.25 -3.67 5.09
CA ARG A 5 8.05 -2.59 6.05
C ARG A 5 6.57 -2.28 6.18
N VAL A 6 6.05 -2.37 7.39
CA VAL A 6 4.64 -2.07 7.68
C VAL A 6 4.54 -0.71 8.34
N TYR A 7 3.86 0.21 7.65
CA TYR A 7 3.69 1.59 8.06
C TYR A 7 2.28 1.85 8.58
N GLN A 8 2.18 2.86 9.44
CA GLN A 8 0.90 3.43 9.86
C GLN A 8 0.67 4.76 9.15
N SER A 9 -0.52 4.96 8.59
CA SER A 9 -0.93 6.25 8.05
C SER A 9 -1.16 7.26 9.17
N LEU A 10 -0.47 8.41 9.15
CA LEU A 10 -0.74 9.50 10.09
C LEU A 10 -2.14 10.09 9.92
N TRP A 11 -2.68 10.09 8.69
CA TRP A 11 -4.07 10.45 8.44
C TRP A 11 -5.05 9.51 9.17
N ALA A 12 -4.76 8.22 9.21
CA ALA A 12 -5.56 7.25 9.95
C ALA A 12 -5.53 7.46 11.48
N MET A 13 -4.64 8.29 11.99
CA MET A 13 -4.58 8.66 13.41
C MET A 13 -5.43 9.90 13.75
N GLU A 14 -6.03 10.56 12.76
CA GLU A 14 -6.89 11.72 12.97
C GLU A 14 -8.28 11.32 13.47
N ARG A 15 -8.95 12.21 14.19
CA ARG A 15 -10.36 12.09 14.66
C ARG A 15 -10.68 10.75 15.33
N ARG A 16 -9.76 10.23 16.15
CA ARG A 16 -9.97 8.96 16.84
C ARG A 16 -10.67 9.09 18.20
N ARG A 17 -10.58 10.26 18.82
CA ARG A 17 -11.07 10.45 20.19
C ARG A 17 -12.52 10.91 20.20
N PRO A 18 -13.39 10.22 20.96
CA PRO A 18 -14.79 10.59 21.11
C PRO A 18 -14.99 11.97 21.76
N ASP A 19 -14.02 12.41 22.59
CA ASP A 19 -14.06 13.71 23.28
C ASP A 19 -13.72 14.91 22.37
N GLY A 20 -13.44 14.66 21.08
CA GLY A 20 -13.09 15.68 20.08
C GLY A 20 -11.66 16.20 20.19
N HIS A 21 -10.85 15.71 21.13
CA HIS A 21 -9.46 16.07 21.24
C HIS A 21 -8.57 15.23 20.31
N GLU A 22 -7.71 15.88 19.54
CA GLU A 22 -6.69 15.21 18.75
C GLU A 22 -5.45 14.91 19.60
N TRP A 23 -4.79 13.79 19.32
CA TRP A 23 -3.43 13.58 19.82
C TRP A 23 -2.47 14.56 19.14
N THR A 24 -1.50 15.01 19.88
CA THR A 24 -0.39 15.77 19.28
C THR A 24 0.36 14.91 18.28
N LEU A 25 1.11 15.54 17.37
CA LEU A 25 1.94 14.81 16.41
C LEU A 25 2.94 13.89 17.13
N GLU A 26 3.60 14.39 18.17
CA GLU A 26 4.53 13.61 19.00
C GLU A 26 3.86 12.37 19.61
N GLN A 27 2.65 12.51 20.15
CA GLN A 27 1.88 11.38 20.69
C GLN A 27 1.57 10.34 19.62
N LYS A 28 1.11 10.78 18.43
CA LYS A 28 0.83 9.88 17.30
C LYS A 28 2.08 9.10 16.88
N LEU A 29 3.21 9.78 16.76
CA LEU A 29 4.48 9.17 16.38
C LEU A 29 5.03 8.22 17.45
N ALA A 30 4.93 8.58 18.73
CA ALA A 30 5.29 7.69 19.82
C ALA A 30 4.44 6.42 19.86
N MET A 31 3.11 6.54 19.63
CA MET A 31 2.20 5.38 19.53
C MET A 31 2.60 4.45 18.38
N ILE A 32 2.94 4.99 17.20
CA ILE A 32 3.37 4.21 16.03
C ILE A 32 4.65 3.43 16.36
N ARG A 33 5.65 4.10 16.95
CA ARG A 33 6.90 3.50 17.38
C ARG A 33 6.66 2.38 18.40
N ASP A 34 5.92 2.68 19.46
CA ASP A 34 5.72 1.76 20.60
C ASP A 34 4.88 0.54 20.21
N ALA A 35 4.00 0.67 19.21
CA ALA A 35 3.28 -0.44 18.61
C ALA A 35 4.15 -1.26 17.63
N GLY A 36 5.39 -0.88 17.41
CA GLY A 36 6.34 -1.62 16.58
C GLY A 36 6.04 -1.58 15.07
N PHE A 37 5.47 -0.49 14.57
CA PHE A 37 5.45 -0.23 13.13
C PHE A 37 6.86 0.14 12.65
N ASP A 38 7.17 -0.18 11.39
CA ASP A 38 8.49 0.14 10.81
C ASP A 38 8.59 1.61 10.37
N GLY A 39 7.46 2.31 10.33
CA GLY A 39 7.41 3.70 9.89
C GLY A 39 6.01 4.26 9.73
N ALA A 40 5.93 5.35 8.96
CA ALA A 40 4.67 6.07 8.73
C ALA A 40 4.44 6.49 7.27
N GLY A 41 3.16 6.61 6.90
CA GLY A 41 2.74 7.35 5.71
C GLY A 41 2.56 8.83 6.06
N VAL A 42 3.29 9.71 5.38
CA VAL A 42 3.44 11.13 5.72
C VAL A 42 3.01 12.01 4.55
N ARG A 43 2.14 12.98 4.77
CA ARG A 43 1.79 13.98 3.76
C ARG A 43 2.95 14.99 3.60
N PHE A 44 3.46 15.14 2.38
CA PHE A 44 4.71 15.88 2.08
C PHE A 44 4.49 17.26 1.43
N PHE A 45 3.26 17.76 1.43
CA PHE A 45 2.96 19.09 0.85
C PHE A 45 3.27 20.26 1.81
N ASP A 46 3.39 20.02 3.11
CA ASP A 46 3.83 20.99 4.11
C ASP A 46 5.25 20.66 4.57
N ARG A 47 6.19 21.58 4.25
CA ARG A 47 7.62 21.37 4.51
C ARG A 47 7.95 21.33 6.01
N ASP A 48 7.31 22.19 6.82
CA ASP A 48 7.61 22.25 8.25
C ASP A 48 7.05 21.02 8.96
N TYR A 49 5.85 20.59 8.58
CA TYR A 49 5.27 19.32 9.06
C TYR A 49 6.14 18.12 8.65
N ALA A 50 6.57 18.05 7.39
CA ALA A 50 7.43 16.95 6.93
C ALA A 50 8.76 16.92 7.69
N ARG A 51 9.37 18.09 7.97
CA ARG A 51 10.59 18.22 8.78
C ARG A 51 10.40 17.66 10.18
N GLU A 52 9.33 18.07 10.87
CA GLU A 52 9.05 17.64 12.25
C GLU A 52 8.84 16.12 12.31
N VAL A 53 7.98 15.58 11.43
CA VAL A 53 7.71 14.13 11.38
C VAL A 53 8.97 13.33 11.08
N THR A 54 9.72 13.71 10.05
CA THR A 54 10.89 12.93 9.61
C THR A 54 12.05 13.04 10.57
N ALA A 55 12.17 14.13 11.33
CA ALA A 55 13.16 14.25 12.41
C ALA A 55 12.90 13.19 13.49
N PHE A 56 11.67 13.07 13.97
CA PHE A 56 11.30 12.04 14.94
C PHE A 56 11.53 10.64 14.40
N LEU A 57 11.04 10.33 13.19
CA LEU A 57 11.17 9.01 12.61
C LEU A 57 12.65 8.60 12.45
N ARG A 58 13.48 9.52 11.98
CA ARG A 58 14.93 9.29 11.82
C ARG A 58 15.63 9.05 13.16
N GLU A 59 15.30 9.83 14.19
CA GLU A 59 15.84 9.66 15.53
C GLU A 59 15.58 8.26 16.09
N HIS A 60 14.43 7.69 15.74
CA HIS A 60 14.02 6.36 16.21
C HIS A 60 14.30 5.22 15.21
N GLY A 61 15.08 5.46 14.15
CA GLY A 61 15.44 4.46 13.15
C GLY A 61 14.26 3.95 12.33
N MET A 62 13.19 4.74 12.21
CA MET A 62 11.97 4.42 11.47
C MET A 62 12.03 4.99 10.05
N SER A 63 11.29 4.38 9.14
CA SER A 63 11.18 4.79 7.74
C SER A 63 9.87 5.52 7.44
N TRP A 64 9.71 6.04 6.22
CA TRP A 64 8.46 6.68 5.80
C TRP A 64 8.27 6.65 4.29
N GLN A 65 7.00 6.69 3.86
CA GLN A 65 6.62 7.01 2.49
C GLN A 65 6.06 8.44 2.43
N ALA A 66 6.37 9.16 1.35
CA ALA A 66 5.84 10.49 1.10
C ALA A 66 4.52 10.38 0.34
N GLN A 67 3.42 10.88 0.91
CA GLN A 67 2.11 10.95 0.23
C GLN A 67 1.88 12.33 -0.38
N CYS A 68 1.41 12.37 -1.62
CA CYS A 68 1.05 13.61 -2.31
C CYS A 68 -0.14 13.43 -3.27
N TYR A 69 -0.78 14.56 -3.62
CA TYR A 69 -2.02 14.61 -4.39
C TYR A 69 -1.92 15.61 -5.55
N PRO A 70 -0.96 15.48 -6.48
CA PRO A 70 -0.74 16.48 -7.51
C PRO A 70 -1.85 16.49 -8.56
N ARG A 71 -2.26 17.70 -8.98
CA ARG A 71 -3.22 17.97 -10.07
C ARG A 71 -2.52 18.35 -11.36
N SER A 72 -1.21 18.52 -11.32
CA SER A 72 -0.36 18.80 -12.47
C SER A 72 1.04 18.21 -12.27
N VAL A 73 1.83 18.18 -13.34
CA VAL A 73 3.23 17.76 -13.26
C VAL A 73 4.02 18.71 -12.35
N ASP A 74 3.76 20.00 -12.44
CA ASP A 74 4.48 21.03 -11.68
C ASP A 74 4.21 20.95 -10.18
N GLU A 75 3.03 20.51 -9.76
CA GLU A 75 2.70 20.33 -8.33
C GLU A 75 3.52 19.21 -7.66
N LEU A 76 4.17 18.34 -8.42
CA LEU A 76 5.08 17.32 -7.86
C LEU A 76 6.47 17.91 -7.52
N LYS A 77 6.90 19.01 -8.16
CA LYS A 77 8.24 19.58 -7.95
C LYS A 77 8.57 19.89 -6.49
N PRO A 78 7.74 20.63 -5.73
CA PRO A 78 8.01 20.90 -4.32
C PRO A 78 8.04 19.61 -3.47
N ILE A 79 7.29 18.58 -3.84
CA ILE A 79 7.34 17.29 -3.15
C ILE A 79 8.67 16.58 -3.39
N ILE A 80 9.19 16.63 -4.62
CA ILE A 80 10.52 16.11 -4.95
C ILE A 80 11.60 16.83 -4.11
N GLU A 81 11.53 18.16 -4.00
CA GLU A 81 12.47 18.96 -3.19
C GLU A 81 12.39 18.56 -1.71
N HIS A 82 11.20 18.37 -1.16
CA HIS A 82 11.03 17.91 0.22
C HIS A 82 11.58 16.49 0.42
N VAL A 83 11.38 15.58 -0.55
CA VAL A 83 11.93 14.21 -0.47
C VAL A 83 13.46 14.22 -0.61
N GLN A 84 14.02 15.10 -1.44
CA GLN A 84 15.48 15.27 -1.52
C GLN A 84 16.07 15.80 -0.20
N GLU A 85 15.36 16.70 0.49
CA GLU A 85 15.80 17.26 1.78
C GLU A 85 15.64 16.26 2.95
N PHE A 86 14.50 15.60 3.02
CA PHE A 86 14.14 14.78 4.19
C PHE A 86 14.29 13.28 3.96
N GLY A 87 14.33 12.83 2.72
CA GLY A 87 14.29 11.42 2.34
C GLY A 87 12.86 10.86 2.35
N ALA A 88 12.70 9.70 1.75
CA ALA A 88 11.55 8.79 1.86
C ALA A 88 11.91 7.47 1.15
N ASP A 89 11.26 6.37 1.48
CA ASP A 89 11.45 5.12 0.74
C ASP A 89 10.91 5.24 -0.71
N HIS A 90 9.82 5.97 -0.88
CA HIS A 90 9.23 6.31 -2.18
C HIS A 90 8.19 7.43 -2.02
N ILE A 91 7.80 8.00 -3.15
CA ILE A 91 6.63 8.86 -3.24
C ILE A 91 5.42 7.98 -3.61
N ASN A 92 4.38 8.00 -2.77
CA ASN A 92 3.05 7.52 -3.10
C ASN A 92 2.23 8.68 -3.67
N LEU A 93 1.96 8.63 -4.98
CA LEU A 93 1.28 9.66 -5.71
C LEU A 93 -0.18 9.24 -5.95
N GLN A 94 -1.11 9.87 -5.25
CA GLN A 94 -2.53 9.76 -5.53
C GLN A 94 -2.91 10.84 -6.55
N ALA A 95 -2.95 10.47 -7.84
CA ALA A 95 -3.10 11.40 -8.97
C ALA A 95 -4.46 12.13 -8.93
N ASP A 96 -4.51 13.37 -8.42
CA ASP A 96 -5.76 14.14 -8.27
C ASP A 96 -6.21 14.79 -9.61
N VAL A 97 -6.20 13.98 -10.65
CA VAL A 97 -6.68 14.29 -12.01
C VAL A 97 -7.68 13.25 -12.49
N ARG A 98 -8.57 13.63 -13.37
CA ARG A 98 -9.69 12.81 -13.87
C ARG A 98 -9.75 12.85 -15.39
N PRO A 99 -8.76 12.27 -16.09
CA PRO A 99 -8.73 12.21 -17.55
C PRO A 99 -9.84 11.29 -18.06
N TYR A 100 -10.41 11.66 -19.21
CA TYR A 100 -11.44 10.85 -19.88
C TYR A 100 -10.84 9.79 -20.83
N THR A 101 -9.61 10.02 -21.28
CA THR A 101 -8.94 9.15 -22.24
C THR A 101 -7.54 8.77 -21.77
N LEU A 102 -6.99 7.69 -22.32
CA LEU A 102 -5.62 7.28 -22.04
C LEU A 102 -4.60 8.32 -22.53
N ASP A 103 -4.86 8.95 -23.66
CA ASP A 103 -3.97 9.98 -24.24
C ASP A 103 -3.83 11.19 -23.31
N GLU A 104 -4.91 11.55 -22.60
CA GLU A 104 -4.86 12.62 -21.57
C GLU A 104 -4.02 12.24 -20.35
N CYS A 105 -3.85 10.94 -20.07
CA CYS A 105 -3.00 10.48 -18.96
C CYS A 105 -1.51 10.56 -19.28
N ILE A 106 -1.12 10.42 -20.56
CA ILE A 106 0.28 10.29 -20.97
C ILE A 106 1.14 11.44 -20.45
N PRO A 107 0.80 12.74 -20.67
CA PRO A 107 1.65 13.83 -20.23
C PRO A 107 1.83 13.89 -18.71
N TYR A 108 0.85 13.47 -17.93
CA TYR A 108 0.95 13.39 -16.48
C TYR A 108 1.91 12.27 -16.05
N ILE A 109 1.68 11.05 -16.52
CA ILE A 109 2.49 9.88 -16.13
C ILE A 109 3.95 10.08 -16.55
N GLU A 110 4.21 10.49 -17.80
CA GLU A 110 5.55 10.73 -18.30
C GLU A 110 6.23 11.90 -17.59
N GLY A 111 5.48 12.97 -17.31
CA GLY A 111 5.98 14.13 -16.58
C GLY A 111 6.37 13.82 -15.14
N TRP A 112 5.50 13.14 -14.39
CA TRP A 112 5.77 12.74 -13.02
C TRP A 112 6.92 11.73 -12.92
N ARG A 113 6.95 10.73 -13.81
CA ARG A 113 8.05 9.75 -13.85
C ARG A 113 9.38 10.42 -14.13
N ARG A 114 9.45 11.29 -15.15
CA ARG A 114 10.68 12.02 -15.48
C ARG A 114 11.19 12.82 -14.28
N LEU A 115 10.31 13.57 -13.58
CA LEU A 115 10.73 14.33 -12.39
C LEU A 115 11.28 13.43 -11.29
N ALA A 116 10.65 12.28 -11.06
CA ALA A 116 11.10 11.32 -10.04
C ALA A 116 12.41 10.61 -10.46
N ASP A 117 12.53 10.20 -11.73
CA ASP A 117 13.73 9.55 -12.28
C ASP A 117 14.93 10.50 -12.27
N ASP A 118 14.75 11.78 -12.69
CA ASP A 118 15.78 12.81 -12.64
C ASP A 118 16.28 13.08 -11.21
N ALA A 119 15.42 12.89 -10.22
CA ALA A 119 15.75 13.04 -8.80
C ALA A 119 16.27 11.74 -8.15
N GLY A 120 16.22 10.61 -8.84
CA GLY A 120 16.57 9.29 -8.30
C GLY A 120 15.60 8.78 -7.22
N ILE A 121 14.33 9.19 -7.28
CA ILE A 121 13.30 8.88 -6.29
C ILE A 121 12.31 7.86 -6.87
N ALA A 122 12.02 6.81 -6.12
CA ALA A 122 10.99 5.85 -6.50
C ALA A 122 9.59 6.49 -6.42
N LEU A 123 8.80 6.35 -7.49
CA LEU A 123 7.44 6.88 -7.59
C LEU A 123 6.46 5.74 -7.83
N HIS A 124 5.42 5.66 -6.99
CA HIS A 124 4.31 4.74 -7.16
C HIS A 124 3.01 5.51 -7.33
N ILE A 125 2.19 5.15 -8.33
CA ILE A 125 0.85 5.73 -8.50
C ILE A 125 -0.16 4.89 -7.73
N GLU A 126 -0.92 5.54 -6.86
CA GLU A 126 -1.92 4.87 -6.04
C GLU A 126 -3.18 4.54 -6.84
N THR A 127 -3.71 3.33 -6.65
CA THR A 127 -5.04 2.98 -7.12
C THR A 127 -6.09 3.56 -6.19
N HIS A 128 -6.87 4.54 -6.69
CA HIS A 128 -7.84 5.25 -5.85
C HIS A 128 -9.05 5.72 -6.66
N ARG A 129 -10.25 5.53 -6.08
CA ARG A 129 -11.50 6.07 -6.66
C ARG A 129 -11.44 7.59 -6.79
N ASP A 130 -12.18 8.15 -7.75
CA ASP A 130 -12.18 9.58 -8.07
C ASP A 130 -10.78 10.15 -8.34
N ARG A 131 -9.92 9.36 -9.02
CA ARG A 131 -8.56 9.72 -9.46
C ARG A 131 -8.31 9.16 -10.87
N MET A 132 -7.14 9.41 -11.43
CA MET A 132 -6.72 8.83 -12.71
C MET A 132 -6.93 7.31 -12.76
N THR A 133 -6.74 6.63 -11.64
CA THR A 133 -6.85 5.16 -11.49
C THR A 133 -8.21 4.72 -10.95
N THR A 134 -9.27 5.52 -11.17
CA THR A 134 -10.59 5.28 -10.56
C THR A 134 -11.28 4.00 -11.02
N ASP A 135 -11.12 3.64 -12.29
CA ASP A 135 -11.75 2.46 -12.88
C ASP A 135 -10.72 1.36 -13.13
N LEU A 136 -11.11 0.11 -12.81
CA LEU A 136 -10.24 -1.05 -12.95
C LEU A 136 -9.81 -1.28 -14.40
N PHE A 137 -10.75 -1.25 -15.34
CA PHE A 137 -10.42 -1.50 -16.76
C PHE A 137 -9.60 -0.37 -17.36
N PHE A 138 -9.87 0.88 -16.98
CA PHE A 138 -9.07 2.01 -17.40
C PHE A 138 -7.63 1.89 -16.87
N THR A 139 -7.47 1.51 -15.61
CA THR A 139 -6.14 1.29 -15.03
C THR A 139 -5.40 0.12 -15.69
N LEU A 140 -6.09 -0.95 -16.04
CA LEU A 140 -5.48 -2.05 -16.81
C LEU A 140 -5.00 -1.61 -18.19
N GLN A 141 -5.74 -0.73 -18.86
CA GLN A 141 -5.29 -0.13 -20.13
C GLN A 141 -4.08 0.80 -19.93
N LEU A 142 -3.99 1.53 -18.80
CA LEU A 142 -2.79 2.28 -18.46
C LEU A 142 -1.58 1.35 -18.28
N LEU A 143 -1.76 0.19 -17.65
CA LEU A 143 -0.70 -0.81 -17.48
C LEU A 143 -0.30 -1.45 -18.83
N ASP A 144 -1.23 -1.63 -19.75
CA ASP A 144 -0.91 -2.10 -21.11
C ASP A 144 -0.09 -1.04 -21.88
N ARG A 145 -0.33 0.24 -21.62
CA ARG A 145 0.41 1.37 -22.25
C ARG A 145 1.74 1.64 -21.56
N PHE A 146 1.82 1.42 -20.24
CA PHE A 146 2.99 1.63 -19.39
C PHE A 146 3.27 0.37 -18.55
N PRO A 147 3.86 -0.69 -19.16
CA PRO A 147 4.03 -1.99 -18.49
C PRO A 147 4.96 -1.95 -17.26
N ASP A 148 5.80 -0.94 -17.15
CA ASP A 148 6.72 -0.67 -16.04
C ASP A 148 6.18 0.31 -15.01
N LEU A 149 4.90 0.71 -15.12
CA LEU A 149 4.26 1.59 -14.15
C LEU A 149 4.19 0.91 -12.79
N ARG A 150 4.73 1.58 -11.78
CA ARG A 150 4.68 1.09 -10.40
C ARG A 150 3.43 1.59 -9.71
N LEU A 151 2.66 0.67 -9.14
CA LEU A 151 1.47 1.01 -8.37
C LEU A 151 1.70 0.87 -6.86
N THR A 152 1.04 1.72 -6.08
CA THR A 152 0.61 1.39 -4.72
C THR A 152 -0.82 0.87 -4.82
N ALA A 153 -1.01 -0.41 -4.48
CA ALA A 153 -2.31 -1.06 -4.64
C ALA A 153 -3.17 -0.91 -3.38
N ASP A 154 -4.11 0.04 -3.39
CA ASP A 154 -5.29 0.00 -2.54
C ASP A 154 -6.40 -0.74 -3.30
N LEU A 155 -6.55 -2.01 -2.99
CA LEU A 155 -7.49 -2.90 -3.67
C LEU A 155 -8.95 -2.61 -3.31
N SER A 156 -9.18 -1.95 -2.17
CA SER A 156 -10.51 -1.66 -1.65
C SER A 156 -11.34 -0.80 -2.62
N HIS A 157 -10.68 0.11 -3.32
CA HIS A 157 -11.33 1.01 -4.28
C HIS A 157 -11.92 0.28 -5.49
N TYR A 158 -11.29 -0.80 -5.94
CA TYR A 158 -11.83 -1.60 -7.04
C TYR A 158 -12.93 -2.55 -6.59
N VAL A 159 -12.82 -3.12 -5.38
CA VAL A 159 -13.88 -3.98 -4.82
C VAL A 159 -15.20 -3.23 -4.74
N VAL A 160 -15.20 -2.02 -4.18
CA VAL A 160 -16.39 -1.19 -4.05
C VAL A 160 -16.78 -0.54 -5.38
N GLY A 161 -15.80 -0.06 -6.17
CA GLY A 161 -16.06 0.66 -7.42
C GLY A 161 -16.63 -0.24 -8.54
N ARG A 162 -16.36 -1.55 -8.49
CA ARG A 162 -16.87 -2.55 -9.40
C ARG A 162 -17.96 -3.44 -8.81
N GLU A 163 -18.35 -3.16 -7.57
CA GLU A 163 -19.39 -3.91 -6.85
C GLU A 163 -19.18 -5.45 -6.97
N PHE A 164 -17.96 -5.92 -6.68
CA PHE A 164 -17.61 -7.33 -6.84
C PHE A 164 -18.58 -8.24 -6.10
N ALA A 165 -19.35 -9.05 -6.85
CA ALA A 165 -20.27 -9.99 -6.27
C ALA A 165 -19.54 -11.12 -5.53
N TRP A 166 -20.12 -11.59 -4.43
CA TRP A 166 -19.61 -12.75 -3.71
C TRP A 166 -20.31 -14.04 -4.16
N PRO A 167 -19.61 -15.15 -4.36
CA PRO A 167 -18.15 -15.29 -4.37
C PRO A 167 -17.50 -14.56 -5.56
N ILE A 168 -16.25 -14.14 -5.38
CA ILE A 168 -15.49 -13.47 -6.46
C ILE A 168 -15.27 -14.46 -7.60
N SER A 169 -15.56 -14.04 -8.81
CA SER A 169 -15.34 -14.88 -10.02
C SER A 169 -13.85 -15.00 -10.36
N ASP A 170 -13.46 -16.07 -11.03
CA ASP A 170 -12.09 -16.28 -11.53
C ASP A 170 -11.65 -15.13 -12.45
N GLU A 171 -12.56 -14.56 -13.24
CA GLU A 171 -12.28 -13.39 -14.06
C GLU A 171 -11.89 -12.17 -13.21
N ASN A 172 -12.66 -11.87 -12.16
CA ASN A 172 -12.35 -10.76 -11.25
C ASN A 172 -11.04 -11.01 -10.49
N HIS A 173 -10.75 -12.24 -10.07
CA HIS A 173 -9.45 -12.59 -9.52
C HIS A 173 -8.33 -12.32 -10.52
N ALA A 174 -8.46 -12.72 -11.78
CA ALA A 174 -7.46 -12.50 -12.82
C ALA A 174 -7.22 -11.00 -13.09
N LEU A 175 -8.27 -10.17 -13.12
CA LEU A 175 -8.16 -8.72 -13.27
C LEU A 175 -7.41 -8.10 -12.10
N MET A 176 -7.76 -8.49 -10.86
CA MET A 176 -7.07 -8.01 -9.66
C MET A 176 -5.61 -8.46 -9.61
N HIS A 177 -5.30 -9.67 -10.02
CA HIS A 177 -3.92 -10.15 -10.11
C HIS A 177 -3.07 -9.30 -11.06
N ARG A 178 -3.61 -8.84 -12.19
CA ARG A 178 -2.89 -7.91 -13.08
C ARG A 178 -2.53 -6.59 -12.41
N ILE A 179 -3.43 -6.02 -11.59
CA ILE A 179 -3.14 -4.83 -10.77
C ILE A 179 -2.04 -5.14 -9.75
N ILE A 180 -2.18 -6.26 -9.05
CA ILE A 180 -1.25 -6.69 -8.00
C ILE A 180 0.14 -6.97 -8.57
N ASP A 181 0.23 -7.52 -9.78
CA ASP A 181 1.51 -7.78 -10.46
C ASP A 181 2.29 -6.48 -10.79
N SER A 182 1.63 -5.33 -10.84
CA SER A 182 2.25 -4.01 -10.99
C SER A 182 2.46 -3.28 -9.66
N ALA A 183 2.04 -3.87 -8.52
CA ALA A 183 2.17 -3.23 -7.21
C ALA A 183 3.62 -3.27 -6.69
N TRP A 184 4.11 -2.14 -6.21
CA TRP A 184 5.39 -1.97 -5.53
C TRP A 184 5.21 -1.52 -4.07
N GLY A 185 3.96 -1.29 -3.67
CA GLY A 185 3.50 -1.04 -2.32
C GLY A 185 2.02 -1.41 -2.20
N PHE A 186 1.53 -1.56 -0.98
CA PHE A 186 0.13 -1.84 -0.70
C PHE A 186 -0.41 -0.88 0.34
N HIS A 187 -1.68 -0.48 0.17
CA HIS A 187 -2.47 0.11 1.24
C HIS A 187 -3.40 -0.94 1.84
N GLY A 188 -3.31 -1.10 3.15
CA GLY A 188 -4.11 -2.03 3.94
C GLY A 188 -5.45 -1.41 4.31
N ARG A 189 -6.46 -1.76 3.54
CA ARG A 189 -7.87 -1.45 3.78
C ARG A 189 -8.68 -2.62 3.24
N VAL A 190 -9.67 -3.08 4.00
CA VAL A 190 -10.59 -4.14 3.60
C VAL A 190 -11.94 -3.53 3.27
N ALA A 191 -12.49 -3.88 2.11
CA ALA A 191 -13.78 -3.42 1.62
C ALA A 191 -14.74 -4.59 1.34
N SER A 192 -16.04 -4.29 1.27
CA SER A 192 -17.02 -5.14 0.60
C SER A 192 -17.44 -4.50 -0.73
N ARG A 193 -18.39 -5.12 -1.42
CA ARG A 193 -18.92 -4.55 -2.66
C ARG A 193 -19.63 -3.20 -2.49
N GLU A 194 -20.14 -2.89 -1.29
CA GLU A 194 -20.87 -1.64 -1.02
C GLU A 194 -20.16 -0.73 0.01
N GLN A 195 -19.17 -1.24 0.73
CA GLN A 195 -18.53 -0.52 1.84
C GLN A 195 -17.03 -0.46 1.65
N ILE A 196 -16.49 0.76 1.60
CA ILE A 196 -15.06 1.00 1.32
C ILE A 196 -14.14 0.56 2.46
N GLN A 197 -14.62 0.56 3.68
CA GLN A 197 -13.84 0.18 4.85
C GLN A 197 -14.69 -0.62 5.82
N LEU A 198 -14.26 -1.83 6.11
CA LEU A 198 -14.91 -2.78 7.00
C LEU A 198 -14.18 -2.87 8.34
N GLN A 199 -14.93 -3.13 9.41
CA GLN A 199 -14.36 -3.50 10.71
C GLN A 199 -13.79 -4.92 10.63
N LEU A 200 -12.49 -5.05 10.90
CA LEU A 200 -11.75 -6.30 10.70
C LEU A 200 -12.16 -7.40 11.68
N ALA A 201 -12.55 -7.01 12.91
CA ALA A 201 -12.92 -7.96 13.95
C ALA A 201 -14.36 -8.48 13.85
N PHE A 202 -15.20 -7.91 12.97
CA PHE A 202 -16.61 -8.28 12.90
C PHE A 202 -16.80 -9.63 12.17
N PRO A 203 -17.56 -10.59 12.75
CA PRO A 203 -17.73 -11.92 12.16
C PRO A 203 -18.27 -11.89 10.72
N GLN A 204 -19.21 -10.98 10.41
CA GLN A 204 -19.80 -10.85 9.08
C GLN A 204 -18.81 -10.33 8.03
N HIS A 205 -17.66 -9.78 8.42
CA HIS A 205 -16.65 -9.23 7.51
C HIS A 205 -15.49 -10.21 7.26
N GLN A 206 -15.45 -11.35 7.94
CA GLN A 206 -14.32 -12.27 7.88
C GLN A 206 -14.07 -12.84 6.49
N GLN A 207 -15.11 -13.05 5.68
CA GLN A 207 -14.95 -13.49 4.30
C GLN A 207 -14.19 -12.47 3.43
N TRP A 208 -14.44 -11.16 3.64
CA TRP A 208 -13.75 -10.10 2.92
C TRP A 208 -12.31 -9.97 3.40
N LEU A 209 -12.09 -10.03 4.71
CA LEU A 209 -10.72 -10.03 5.25
C LEU A 209 -9.91 -11.20 4.67
N ALA A 210 -10.46 -12.41 4.63
CA ALA A 210 -9.80 -13.57 4.06
C ALA A 210 -9.45 -13.37 2.57
N LEU A 211 -10.35 -12.74 1.80
CA LEU A 211 -10.09 -12.40 0.40
C LEU A 211 -8.91 -11.43 0.23
N PHE A 212 -8.88 -10.35 1.02
CA PHE A 212 -7.80 -9.38 0.96
C PHE A 212 -6.46 -10.00 1.40
N MET A 213 -6.48 -10.83 2.44
CA MET A 213 -5.30 -11.60 2.87
C MET A 213 -4.76 -12.49 1.75
N GLN A 214 -5.64 -13.18 1.01
CA GLN A 214 -5.26 -13.99 -0.16
C GLN A 214 -4.62 -13.14 -1.28
N TRP A 215 -5.19 -11.97 -1.58
CA TRP A 215 -4.63 -11.07 -2.58
C TRP A 215 -3.30 -10.45 -2.15
N TRP A 216 -3.14 -10.06 -0.88
CA TRP A 216 -1.86 -9.57 -0.36
C TRP A 216 -0.80 -10.69 -0.37
N GLU A 217 -1.17 -11.92 -0.02
CA GLU A 217 -0.25 -13.06 -0.12
C GLU A 217 0.22 -13.27 -1.56
N TYR A 218 -0.70 -13.29 -2.53
CA TYR A 218 -0.37 -13.35 -3.95
C TYR A 218 0.57 -12.20 -4.33
N GLY A 219 0.28 -10.99 -3.89
CA GLY A 219 1.07 -9.80 -4.16
C GLY A 219 2.48 -9.86 -3.58
N PHE A 220 2.64 -10.37 -2.37
CA PHE A 220 3.96 -10.56 -1.75
C PHE A 220 4.78 -11.57 -2.54
N ARG A 221 4.20 -12.69 -2.95
CA ARG A 221 4.87 -13.68 -3.82
C ARG A 221 5.22 -13.10 -5.19
N SER A 222 4.32 -12.36 -5.81
CA SER A 222 4.56 -11.69 -7.10
C SER A 222 5.70 -10.68 -6.99
N TRP A 223 5.68 -9.81 -5.99
CA TRP A 223 6.70 -8.82 -5.77
C TRP A 223 8.08 -9.45 -5.50
N ARG A 224 8.15 -10.48 -4.67
CA ARG A 224 9.40 -11.18 -4.33
C ARG A 224 10.10 -11.76 -5.54
N ARG A 225 9.35 -12.24 -6.55
CA ARG A 225 9.92 -12.80 -7.79
C ARG A 225 10.56 -11.76 -8.71
N ARG A 226 10.11 -10.48 -8.64
CA ARG A 226 10.54 -9.42 -9.58
C ARG A 226 11.38 -8.32 -8.94
N ALA A 227 11.37 -8.21 -7.63
CA ALA A 227 12.13 -7.19 -6.91
C ALA A 227 13.58 -7.62 -6.67
N PRO A 228 14.50 -6.64 -6.50
CA PRO A 228 15.90 -6.92 -6.14
C PRO A 228 16.02 -7.73 -4.86
N ALA A 229 17.14 -8.45 -4.69
CA ALA A 229 17.40 -9.31 -3.53
C ALA A 229 17.47 -8.54 -2.18
N ASP A 230 17.70 -7.25 -2.22
CA ASP A 230 17.73 -6.31 -1.09
C ASP A 230 16.55 -5.34 -1.09
N GLY A 231 15.54 -5.59 -1.94
CA GLY A 231 14.38 -4.74 -2.10
C GLY A 231 13.53 -4.64 -0.83
N VAL A 232 12.81 -3.53 -0.71
CA VAL A 232 11.85 -3.25 0.37
C VAL A 232 10.46 -3.11 -0.23
N LEU A 233 9.54 -3.96 0.24
CA LEU A 233 8.11 -3.80 -0.01
C LEU A 233 7.49 -3.00 1.13
N THR A 234 6.66 -2.02 0.82
CA THR A 234 5.93 -1.24 1.82
C THR A 234 4.47 -1.67 1.87
N PHE A 235 3.94 -1.73 3.08
CA PHE A 235 2.53 -1.95 3.36
C PHE A 235 2.04 -0.90 4.35
N LEU A 236 1.14 -0.02 3.93
CA LEU A 236 0.59 1.04 4.77
C LEU A 236 -0.75 0.61 5.36
N CYS A 237 -0.87 0.52 6.68
CA CYS A 237 -2.17 0.41 7.33
C CYS A 237 -2.90 1.75 7.22
N GLU A 238 -3.94 1.79 6.36
CA GLU A 238 -4.65 3.02 6.02
C GLU A 238 -6.15 2.91 6.32
N LEU A 239 -6.49 2.70 7.58
CA LEU A 239 -7.88 2.71 8.04
C LEU A 239 -8.31 4.16 8.32
N GLY A 240 -9.02 4.75 7.37
CA GLY A 240 -9.43 6.15 7.38
C GLY A 240 -10.41 6.50 8.50
N PRO A 241 -10.38 7.78 8.94
CA PRO A 241 -11.34 8.28 9.93
C PRO A 241 -12.77 8.31 9.36
N PRO A 242 -13.79 8.59 10.19
CA PRO A 242 -15.12 8.91 9.66
C PRO A 242 -15.00 10.03 8.59
N GLU A 243 -15.54 9.82 7.44
CA GLU A 243 -16.62 8.92 7.00
C GLU A 243 -16.17 7.60 6.35
N TYR A 244 -14.88 7.28 6.33
CA TYR A 244 -14.42 5.93 5.96
C TYR A 244 -14.78 4.91 7.04
N ALA A 245 -14.47 5.22 8.29
CA ALA A 245 -14.90 4.39 9.41
C ALA A 245 -16.40 4.48 9.60
N MET A 246 -17.07 3.33 9.74
CA MET A 246 -18.49 3.28 10.04
C MET A 246 -18.76 3.75 11.46
N THR A 247 -19.81 4.58 11.63
CA THR A 247 -20.21 5.14 12.90
C THR A 247 -21.59 4.66 13.32
N GLY A 248 -21.82 4.63 14.64
CA GLY A 248 -23.14 4.46 15.22
C GLY A 248 -23.99 5.74 15.16
N ALA A 249 -25.21 5.66 15.68
CA ALA A 249 -26.11 6.81 15.77
C ALA A 249 -25.57 7.95 16.67
N ASP A 250 -24.63 7.61 17.53
CA ASP A 250 -23.90 8.54 18.41
C ASP A 250 -22.75 9.28 17.71
N GLY A 251 -22.45 8.92 16.45
CA GLY A 251 -21.35 9.48 15.67
C GLY A 251 -19.98 8.89 15.97
N TYR A 252 -19.90 7.89 16.87
CA TYR A 252 -18.64 7.21 17.18
C TYR A 252 -18.43 5.99 16.29
N GLU A 253 -17.15 5.63 16.10
CA GLU A 253 -16.78 4.46 15.32
C GLU A 253 -17.26 3.17 15.97
N LEU A 254 -17.70 2.22 15.14
CA LEU A 254 -18.18 0.91 15.60
C LEU A 254 -17.04 -0.01 16.05
N SER A 255 -15.79 0.32 15.71
CA SER A 255 -14.58 -0.41 16.10
C SER A 255 -13.41 0.54 16.34
N ASP A 256 -12.37 0.06 16.98
CA ASP A 256 -11.13 0.83 17.18
C ASP A 256 -10.16 0.60 16.01
N ARG A 257 -10.08 1.57 15.09
CA ARG A 257 -9.16 1.56 13.94
C ARG A 257 -7.69 1.33 14.32
N TRP A 258 -7.27 1.83 15.48
CA TRP A 258 -5.91 1.65 15.94
C TRP A 258 -5.62 0.20 16.30
N GLN A 259 -6.52 -0.46 17.02
CA GLN A 259 -6.40 -1.89 17.31
C GLN A 259 -6.46 -2.72 16.02
N GLU A 260 -7.35 -2.36 15.10
CA GLU A 260 -7.46 -3.03 13.80
C GLU A 260 -6.20 -2.86 12.95
N ALA A 261 -5.55 -1.69 12.97
CA ALA A 261 -4.27 -1.48 12.31
C ALA A 261 -3.16 -2.38 12.91
N GLY A 262 -3.16 -2.58 14.22
CA GLY A 262 -2.28 -3.55 14.90
C GLY A 262 -2.51 -4.99 14.43
N ILE A 263 -3.78 -5.42 14.38
CA ILE A 263 -4.16 -6.74 13.86
C ILE A 263 -3.69 -6.91 12.41
N MET A 264 -3.92 -5.91 11.57
CA MET A 264 -3.50 -5.92 10.16
C MET A 264 -1.98 -6.02 10.03
N LYS A 265 -1.24 -5.20 10.78
CA LYS A 265 0.23 -5.24 10.82
C LYS A 265 0.75 -6.65 11.13
N ASP A 266 0.24 -7.26 12.19
CA ASP A 266 0.70 -8.58 12.62
C ASP A 266 0.32 -9.67 11.60
N SER A 267 -0.87 -9.56 11.01
CA SER A 267 -1.35 -10.48 9.98
C SER A 267 -0.50 -10.44 8.71
N VAL A 268 -0.19 -9.25 8.19
CA VAL A 268 0.61 -9.13 6.96
C VAL A 268 2.07 -9.50 7.17
N ARG A 269 2.62 -9.29 8.37
CA ARG A 269 3.95 -9.80 8.73
C ARG A 269 4.00 -11.32 8.76
N ALA A 270 2.97 -11.96 9.31
CA ALA A 270 2.86 -13.42 9.29
C ALA A 270 2.75 -13.97 7.87
N LEU A 271 1.95 -13.33 6.98
CA LEU A 271 1.89 -13.68 5.55
C LEU A 271 3.26 -13.57 4.87
N TRP A 272 3.97 -12.46 5.09
CA TRP A 272 5.30 -12.26 4.51
C TRP A 272 6.29 -13.34 4.92
N GLN A 273 6.32 -13.69 6.19
CA GLN A 273 7.15 -14.77 6.73
C GLN A 273 6.78 -16.13 6.13
N GLY A 274 5.48 -16.41 5.98
CA GLY A 274 4.98 -17.61 5.31
C GLY A 274 5.50 -17.73 3.88
N CYS A 275 5.41 -16.66 3.09
CA CYS A 275 5.94 -16.61 1.72
C CYS A 275 7.45 -16.89 1.66
N ALA A 276 8.24 -16.31 2.57
CA ALA A 276 9.68 -16.51 2.62
C ALA A 276 10.08 -17.96 2.94
N ASN A 277 9.40 -18.57 3.92
CA ASN A 277 9.69 -19.94 4.35
C ASN A 277 9.39 -20.98 3.26
N GLU A 278 8.32 -20.77 2.49
CA GLU A 278 7.99 -21.70 1.39
C GLU A 278 9.00 -21.63 0.23
N GLU A 279 9.50 -20.44 -0.10
CA GLU A 279 10.54 -20.29 -1.12
C GLU A 279 11.83 -21.03 -0.74
N VAL A 280 12.29 -20.86 0.50
CA VAL A 280 13.46 -21.59 1.03
C VAL A 280 13.22 -23.11 1.00
N GLY A 281 12.03 -23.55 1.37
CA GLY A 281 11.65 -24.96 1.30
C GLY A 281 11.61 -25.51 -0.13
N GLN A 282 11.18 -24.73 -1.12
CA GLN A 282 11.18 -25.12 -2.52
C GLN A 282 12.59 -25.19 -3.11
N GLU A 283 13.47 -24.24 -2.79
CA GLU A 283 14.86 -24.24 -3.21
C GLU A 283 15.60 -25.45 -2.64
N ALA A 284 15.47 -25.73 -1.35
CA ALA A 284 16.07 -26.91 -0.72
C ALA A 284 15.61 -28.23 -1.37
N ARG A 285 14.32 -28.34 -1.75
CA ARG A 285 13.80 -29.51 -2.47
C ARG A 285 14.38 -29.64 -3.88
N LYS A 286 14.55 -28.53 -4.61
CA LYS A 286 15.17 -28.52 -5.94
C LYS A 286 16.63 -28.94 -5.88
N GLU A 287 17.39 -28.41 -4.93
CA GLU A 287 18.79 -28.82 -4.70
C GLU A 287 18.94 -30.30 -4.35
N ALA A 288 18.08 -30.81 -3.47
CA ALA A 288 18.07 -32.23 -3.10
C ALA A 288 17.72 -33.14 -4.29
N ALA A 289 16.78 -32.71 -5.15
CA ALA A 289 16.42 -33.42 -6.36
C ALA A 289 17.58 -33.43 -7.39
N GLN A 290 18.25 -32.30 -7.58
CA GLN A 290 19.41 -32.21 -8.48
C GLN A 290 20.59 -33.10 -8.01
N LYS A 291 20.88 -33.09 -6.70
CA LYS A 291 21.93 -33.98 -6.14
C LYS A 291 21.59 -35.45 -6.35
N LYS A 292 20.32 -35.86 -6.17
CA LYS A 292 19.90 -37.25 -6.45
C LYS A 292 20.08 -37.63 -7.93
N THR A 293 19.75 -36.72 -8.84
CA THR A 293 19.92 -36.98 -10.28
C THR A 293 21.40 -37.09 -10.67
N GLN A 294 22.26 -36.26 -10.10
CA GLN A 294 23.73 -36.33 -10.33
C GLN A 294 24.34 -37.61 -9.80
N VAL A 295 23.94 -38.09 -8.62
CA VAL A 295 24.40 -39.36 -8.05
C VAL A 295 23.92 -40.54 -8.91
N ALA A 296 22.69 -40.53 -9.40
CA ALA A 296 22.15 -41.57 -10.27
C ALA A 296 22.80 -41.61 -11.67
N ALA A 297 23.30 -40.46 -12.16
CA ALA A 297 24.00 -40.39 -13.44
C ALA A 297 25.50 -40.75 -13.35
N ALA A 298 26.06 -40.82 -12.16
CA ALA A 298 27.45 -41.16 -11.87
C ALA A 298 27.63 -42.62 -11.44
N ALA A 299 26.55 -43.38 -11.25
CA ALA A 299 26.51 -44.81 -10.94
C ALA A 299 26.16 -45.64 -12.18
#